data_ae454616e3239d21ceb3b241a9d50d56
#
_entry.id   ae454616e3239d21ceb3b241a9d50d56
#
_cell.length_a   1.000
_cell.length_b   1.000
_cell.length_c   1.000
_cell.angle_alpha   90.00
_cell.angle_beta   90.00
_cell.angle_gamma   90.00
#
_symmetry.space_group_name_H-M   'P 1'
#
loop_
_entity.id
_entity.type
_entity.pdbx_description
1 polymer ?
#
loop_
_entity_poly.entity_id
_entity_poly.type
_entity_poly.pdbx_seq_one_letter_code
_entity_poly.pdbx_strand_id
1 'polypeptide(L)'
;MTHSLAIVERLPGHTEVMGGFAALARELGWDVHLLFNRSDSFQFVDYLAARLGIGGDRIHDWSYINDHEGEFDAILLNTSCVWLEYGGRLQQWASSRRLMVVHHLPEDIELNPHGASLYLTPAVDPGKWIFPLYGSPGLPESLCENPHFSQHQGGVGHPELPGLVTIGALDLKDVGGVSAYLKAGGRVVHYDRHRCHFFPEERDYSQHVGLGGAEFMQSLAGQQPIFLWFPIVPESHYMVYRFSGALIMGVDLNCVMVMPEQFRQLYGFPEDAVISYQSSVMETECLGKLRDSPAKQLERRKRLAAWAGERWEKNLGIFRGLLGLR
;
A
#
# COMPACT_ATOMS: atom_id res chain seq x y z
N MET A 1 14.53 16.84 -24.30
CA MET A 1 14.43 17.36 -22.90
C MET A 1 13.64 16.34 -22.10
N THR A 2 14.12 15.95 -20.94
CA THR A 2 13.41 15.05 -20.05
C THR A 2 12.39 15.89 -19.28
N HIS A 3 11.13 15.49 -19.26
CA HIS A 3 10.09 16.14 -18.49
C HIS A 3 10.30 15.91 -16.99
N SER A 4 10.00 16.93 -16.17
CA SER A 4 10.14 16.88 -14.70
C SER A 4 8.80 16.86 -13.99
N LEU A 5 8.69 15.97 -12.97
CA LEU A 5 7.51 15.82 -12.13
C LEU A 5 7.86 16.03 -10.66
N ALA A 6 7.18 16.95 -10.00
CA ALA A 6 7.16 17.04 -8.54
C ALA A 6 6.02 16.19 -7.97
N ILE A 7 6.33 15.27 -7.07
CA ILE A 7 5.33 14.55 -6.26
C ILE A 7 5.40 15.11 -4.84
N VAL A 8 4.32 15.73 -4.38
CA VAL A 8 4.31 16.54 -3.16
C VAL A 8 3.41 15.91 -2.11
N GLU A 9 3.97 15.60 -0.93
CA GLU A 9 3.23 15.12 0.24
C GLU A 9 3.54 15.99 1.46
N ARG A 10 2.54 16.69 1.92
CA ARG A 10 2.66 17.60 3.06
C ARG A 10 2.41 16.91 4.41
N LEU A 11 1.61 15.84 4.44
CA LEU A 11 1.32 15.11 5.67
C LEU A 11 2.47 14.15 6.02
N PRO A 12 2.84 14.06 7.29
CA PRO A 12 3.71 12.98 7.74
C PRO A 12 2.94 11.66 7.68
N GLY A 13 3.18 10.84 6.68
CA GLY A 13 2.57 9.50 6.63
C GLY A 13 1.82 9.24 5.37
N HIS A 14 1.78 9.20 4.34
CA HIS A 14 1.22 8.72 3.06
C HIS A 14 2.34 8.59 2.02
N THR A 15 3.58 8.55 2.51
CA THR A 15 4.77 8.46 1.68
C THR A 15 4.86 7.16 0.91
N GLU A 16 4.24 6.08 1.43
CA GLU A 16 4.13 4.81 0.72
C GLU A 16 3.39 4.93 -0.62
N VAL A 17 2.42 5.85 -0.71
CA VAL A 17 1.66 6.08 -1.96
C VAL A 17 2.51 6.81 -3.00
N MET A 18 3.37 7.74 -2.58
CA MET A 18 4.27 8.47 -3.46
C MET A 18 5.13 7.55 -4.33
N GLY A 19 5.62 6.43 -3.74
CA GLY A 19 6.47 5.47 -4.42
C GLY A 19 5.82 4.89 -5.67
N GLY A 20 4.52 4.61 -5.62
CA GLY A 20 3.78 4.10 -6.77
C GLY A 20 3.70 5.10 -7.92
N PHE A 21 3.41 6.36 -7.62
CA PHE A 21 3.39 7.41 -8.63
C PHE A 21 4.78 7.72 -9.19
N ALA A 22 5.81 7.69 -8.32
CA ALA A 22 7.19 7.86 -8.75
C ALA A 22 7.64 6.75 -9.70
N ALA A 23 7.26 5.50 -9.39
CA ALA A 23 7.55 4.35 -10.26
C ALA A 23 6.89 4.50 -11.64
N LEU A 24 5.60 4.86 -11.69
CA LEU A 24 4.87 5.10 -12.94
C LEU A 24 5.49 6.22 -13.78
N ALA A 25 5.85 7.34 -13.16
CA ALA A 25 6.45 8.47 -13.85
C ALA A 25 7.83 8.12 -14.43
N ARG A 26 8.65 7.39 -13.66
CA ARG A 26 9.95 6.94 -14.13
C ARG A 26 9.87 5.95 -15.29
N GLU A 27 8.91 5.03 -15.26
CA GLU A 27 8.64 4.10 -16.36
C GLU A 27 8.28 4.87 -17.65
N LEU A 28 7.63 6.03 -17.51
CA LEU A 28 7.32 6.92 -18.62
C LEU A 28 8.47 7.88 -18.99
N GLY A 29 9.65 7.72 -18.37
CA GLY A 29 10.86 8.51 -18.69
C GLY A 29 10.88 9.92 -18.09
N TRP A 30 10.11 10.20 -17.05
CA TRP A 30 10.12 11.47 -16.35
C TRP A 30 11.22 11.56 -15.30
N ASP A 31 11.79 12.73 -15.13
CA ASP A 31 12.66 13.07 -14.00
C ASP A 31 11.78 13.38 -12.78
N VAL A 32 11.88 12.57 -11.73
CA VAL A 32 10.97 12.60 -10.59
C VAL A 32 11.64 13.20 -9.38
N HIS A 33 10.98 14.19 -8.79
CA HIS A 33 11.36 14.81 -7.53
C HIS A 33 10.33 14.46 -6.46
N LEU A 34 10.81 14.02 -5.29
CA LEU A 34 10.00 13.71 -4.12
C LEU A 34 10.07 14.88 -3.14
N LEU A 35 8.94 15.54 -2.92
CA LEU A 35 8.79 16.65 -2.00
C LEU A 35 7.88 16.22 -0.85
N PHE A 36 8.43 16.04 0.35
CA PHE A 36 7.68 15.45 1.46
C PHE A 36 7.96 16.14 2.79
N ASN A 37 7.07 15.92 3.76
CA ASN A 37 7.28 16.41 5.11
C ASN A 37 8.36 15.59 5.82
N ARG A 38 9.51 16.19 6.08
CA ARG A 38 10.66 15.53 6.73
C ARG A 38 10.41 15.08 8.17
N SER A 39 9.29 15.46 8.76
CA SER A 39 8.85 14.90 10.04
C SER A 39 8.23 13.51 9.91
N ASP A 40 8.24 12.91 8.72
CA ASP A 40 7.85 11.50 8.52
C ASP A 40 8.73 10.60 9.39
N SER A 41 8.13 10.11 10.47
CA SER A 41 8.80 9.27 11.47
C SER A 41 9.25 7.90 10.94
N PHE A 42 8.77 7.52 9.73
CA PHE A 42 9.11 6.21 9.15
C PHE A 42 10.32 6.21 8.25
N GLN A 43 10.82 7.38 7.83
CA GLN A 43 11.92 7.47 6.85
C GLN A 43 11.65 6.60 5.60
N PHE A 44 10.37 6.42 5.25
CA PHE A 44 9.97 5.53 4.17
C PHE A 44 10.36 6.09 2.81
N VAL A 45 10.50 7.41 2.71
CA VAL A 45 10.95 8.09 1.48
C VAL A 45 12.37 7.69 1.13
N ASP A 46 13.28 7.56 2.10
CA ASP A 46 14.65 7.13 1.85
C ASP A 46 14.69 5.70 1.30
N TYR A 47 13.86 4.81 1.85
CA TYR A 47 13.69 3.45 1.34
C TYR A 47 13.16 3.46 -0.11
N LEU A 48 12.12 4.25 -0.41
CA LEU A 48 11.55 4.35 -1.75
C LEU A 48 12.53 4.97 -2.74
N ALA A 49 13.23 6.03 -2.35
CA ALA A 49 14.21 6.70 -3.18
C ALA A 49 15.36 5.74 -3.57
N ALA A 50 15.90 5.00 -2.60
CA ALA A 50 16.91 3.99 -2.85
C ALA A 50 16.41 2.88 -3.80
N ARG A 51 15.19 2.36 -3.55
CA ARG A 51 14.57 1.32 -4.37
C ARG A 51 14.31 1.78 -5.80
N LEU A 52 13.86 3.02 -5.97
CA LEU A 52 13.55 3.59 -7.28
C LEU A 52 14.78 4.25 -7.93
N GLY A 53 15.96 4.27 -7.28
CA GLY A 53 17.16 4.91 -7.79
C GLY A 53 16.98 6.42 -7.97
N ILE A 54 16.26 7.10 -7.06
CA ILE A 54 16.08 8.55 -7.04
C ILE A 54 17.23 9.15 -6.23
N GLY A 55 18.02 10.04 -6.87
CA GLY A 55 19.16 10.68 -6.20
C GLY A 55 18.74 11.65 -5.11
N GLY A 56 19.61 11.87 -4.12
CA GLY A 56 19.34 12.79 -3.01
C GLY A 56 19.10 14.24 -3.43
N ASP A 57 19.61 14.66 -4.58
CA ASP A 57 19.37 15.95 -5.24
C ASP A 57 17.93 16.09 -5.80
N ARG A 58 17.15 15.03 -5.79
CA ARG A 58 15.73 14.98 -6.17
C ARG A 58 14.80 14.83 -4.98
N ILE A 59 15.33 14.92 -3.75
CA ILE A 59 14.58 14.75 -2.52
C ILE A 59 14.59 16.06 -1.73
N HIS A 60 13.43 16.67 -1.57
CA HIS A 60 13.27 17.98 -0.96
C HIS A 60 12.23 17.97 0.16
N ASP A 61 12.26 19.02 0.99
CA ASP A 61 11.13 19.33 1.85
C ASP A 61 9.91 19.73 0.99
N TRP A 62 8.68 19.40 1.44
CA TRP A 62 7.48 19.73 0.70
C TRP A 62 7.33 21.22 0.38
N SER A 63 7.88 22.10 1.20
CA SER A 63 7.82 23.55 1.00
C SER A 63 8.65 24.05 -0.18
N TYR A 64 9.58 23.22 -0.70
CA TYR A 64 10.39 23.55 -1.89
C TYR A 64 9.53 23.98 -3.08
N ILE A 65 8.34 23.39 -3.23
CA ILE A 65 7.42 23.71 -4.32
C ILE A 65 7.00 25.20 -4.32
N ASN A 66 7.03 25.88 -3.17
CA ASN A 66 6.57 27.25 -3.07
C ASN A 66 7.39 28.24 -3.88
N ASP A 67 8.69 27.99 -4.01
CA ASP A 67 9.64 28.89 -4.67
C ASP A 67 10.16 28.32 -5.99
N HIS A 68 9.89 27.02 -6.27
CA HIS A 68 10.48 26.29 -7.40
C HIS A 68 9.42 25.62 -8.30
N GLU A 69 8.14 25.99 -8.20
CA GLU A 69 7.09 25.41 -9.05
C GLU A 69 7.37 25.54 -10.55
N GLY A 70 8.13 26.59 -10.92
CA GLY A 70 8.55 26.87 -12.29
C GLY A 70 9.50 25.81 -12.89
N GLU A 71 10.15 25.00 -12.07
CA GLU A 71 11.11 23.99 -12.49
C GLU A 71 10.46 22.70 -12.98
N PHE A 72 9.15 22.51 -12.71
CA PHE A 72 8.43 21.28 -13.00
C PHE A 72 7.45 21.42 -14.15
N ASP A 73 7.43 20.44 -15.06
CA ASP A 73 6.43 20.35 -16.14
C ASP A 73 5.08 19.84 -15.61
N ALA A 74 5.10 19.06 -14.53
CA ALA A 74 3.91 18.57 -13.86
C ALA A 74 4.08 18.54 -12.33
N ILE A 75 2.97 18.71 -11.61
CA ILE A 75 2.90 18.64 -10.15
C ILE A 75 1.82 17.61 -9.78
N LEU A 76 2.15 16.65 -8.92
CA LEU A 76 1.22 15.71 -8.33
C LEU A 76 1.13 15.99 -6.82
N LEU A 77 -0.06 16.35 -6.35
CA LEU A 77 -0.37 16.51 -4.94
C LEU A 77 -0.91 15.18 -4.39
N ASN A 78 -0.15 14.57 -3.51
CA ASN A 78 -0.45 13.21 -3.04
C ASN A 78 -1.64 13.15 -2.06
N THR A 79 -1.95 14.22 -1.36
CA THR A 79 -3.09 14.30 -0.43
C THR A 79 -3.86 15.60 -0.64
N SER A 80 -5.09 15.51 -1.16
CA SER A 80 -5.88 16.67 -1.57
C SER A 80 -6.29 17.60 -0.43
N CYS A 81 -6.77 17.06 0.69
CA CYS A 81 -7.38 17.84 1.76
C CYS A 81 -6.46 18.89 2.40
N VAL A 82 -5.15 18.68 2.37
CA VAL A 82 -4.16 19.62 2.95
C VAL A 82 -3.85 20.81 2.06
N TRP A 83 -4.38 20.85 0.84
CA TRP A 83 -4.11 21.90 -0.15
C TRP A 83 -5.21 22.95 -0.25
N LEU A 84 -6.27 22.83 0.56
CA LEU A 84 -7.39 23.79 0.56
C LEU A 84 -6.95 25.23 0.80
N GLU A 85 -5.98 25.43 1.67
CA GLU A 85 -5.41 26.75 1.97
C GLU A 85 -4.62 27.36 0.81
N TYR A 86 -4.29 26.56 -0.22
CA TYR A 86 -3.54 26.97 -1.41
C TYR A 86 -4.43 27.25 -2.64
N GLY A 87 -5.73 27.43 -2.48
CA GLY A 87 -6.69 27.50 -3.57
C GLY A 87 -6.28 28.39 -4.75
N GLY A 88 -5.78 29.62 -4.50
CA GLY A 88 -5.27 30.51 -5.56
C GLY A 88 -4.00 29.98 -6.25
N ARG A 89 -3.09 29.35 -5.50
CA ARG A 89 -1.88 28.71 -6.06
C ARG A 89 -2.23 27.48 -6.88
N LEU A 90 -3.19 26.65 -6.43
CA LEU A 90 -3.64 25.50 -7.21
C LEU A 90 -4.17 25.93 -8.58
N GLN A 91 -4.91 27.03 -8.65
CA GLN A 91 -5.38 27.58 -9.91
C GLN A 91 -4.22 28.05 -10.81
N GLN A 92 -3.23 28.71 -10.23
CA GLN A 92 -2.02 29.14 -10.94
C GLN A 92 -1.24 27.95 -11.48
N TRP A 93 -1.01 26.93 -10.66
CA TRP A 93 -0.32 25.70 -11.07
C TRP A 93 -1.09 24.96 -12.16
N ALA A 94 -2.42 24.84 -12.03
CA ALA A 94 -3.26 24.22 -13.05
C ALA A 94 -3.21 24.95 -14.39
N SER A 95 -2.99 26.28 -14.40
CA SER A 95 -2.87 27.09 -15.61
C SER A 95 -1.49 26.98 -16.28
N SER A 96 -0.44 26.80 -15.49
CA SER A 96 0.95 26.81 -15.94
C SER A 96 1.61 25.43 -16.02
N ARG A 97 1.04 24.43 -15.33
CA ARG A 97 1.59 23.09 -15.20
C ARG A 97 0.47 22.04 -15.32
N ARG A 98 0.86 20.79 -15.55
CA ARG A 98 -0.07 19.66 -15.43
C ARG A 98 -0.24 19.33 -13.95
N LEU A 99 -1.30 19.83 -13.36
CA LEU A 99 -1.63 19.54 -11.97
C LEU A 99 -2.47 18.26 -11.87
N MET A 100 -1.98 17.31 -11.10
CA MET A 100 -2.70 16.10 -10.72
C MET A 100 -2.92 16.11 -9.22
N VAL A 101 -4.12 15.69 -8.78
CA VAL A 101 -4.46 15.65 -7.36
C VAL A 101 -5.00 14.27 -7.02
N VAL A 102 -4.41 13.65 -6.01
CA VAL A 102 -4.85 12.37 -5.47
C VAL A 102 -5.92 12.61 -4.41
N HIS A 103 -7.11 12.09 -4.64
CA HIS A 103 -8.22 12.21 -3.71
C HIS A 103 -8.31 11.02 -2.77
N HIS A 104 -8.41 11.31 -1.48
CA HIS A 104 -8.59 10.32 -0.42
C HIS A 104 -10.05 10.26 0.07
N LEU A 105 -10.78 11.36 -0.04
CA LEU A 105 -12.14 11.51 0.46
C LEU A 105 -13.07 11.98 -0.65
N PRO A 106 -14.34 11.52 -0.69
CA PRO A 106 -15.30 12.00 -1.68
C PRO A 106 -15.50 13.53 -1.63
N GLU A 107 -15.47 14.11 -0.44
CA GLU A 107 -15.62 15.55 -0.21
C GLU A 107 -14.50 16.37 -0.88
N ASP A 108 -13.33 15.77 -1.05
CA ASP A 108 -12.19 16.44 -1.71
C ASP A 108 -12.40 16.61 -3.21
N ILE A 109 -13.31 15.86 -3.83
CA ILE A 109 -13.55 15.90 -5.27
C ILE A 109 -14.16 17.24 -5.68
N GLU A 110 -15.06 17.77 -4.87
CA GLU A 110 -15.70 19.08 -5.11
C GLU A 110 -14.69 20.23 -4.99
N LEU A 111 -13.59 19.99 -4.29
CA LEU A 111 -12.57 21.01 -4.00
C LEU A 111 -11.47 21.08 -5.06
N ASN A 112 -11.48 20.19 -6.06
CA ASN A 112 -10.52 20.22 -7.16
C ASN A 112 -11.20 20.54 -8.50
N PRO A 113 -11.58 21.81 -8.75
CA PRO A 113 -12.16 22.21 -10.03
C PRO A 113 -11.12 22.31 -11.15
N HIS A 114 -9.82 22.14 -10.88
CA HIS A 114 -8.77 22.63 -11.74
C HIS A 114 -7.89 21.55 -12.36
N GLY A 115 -7.91 20.34 -11.84
CA GLY A 115 -6.90 19.37 -12.20
C GLY A 115 -7.43 18.01 -12.64
N ALA A 116 -6.52 17.23 -13.14
CA ALA A 116 -6.73 15.81 -13.31
C ALA A 116 -6.78 15.15 -11.93
N SER A 117 -7.86 14.43 -11.66
CA SER A 117 -8.08 13.72 -10.40
C SER A 117 -7.68 12.26 -10.53
N LEU A 118 -7.01 11.74 -9.50
CA LEU A 118 -6.64 10.35 -9.33
C LEU A 118 -7.26 9.80 -8.05
N TYR A 119 -7.63 8.54 -8.05
CA TYR A 119 -8.25 7.88 -6.91
C TYR A 119 -7.47 6.63 -6.53
N LEU A 120 -7.37 6.36 -5.22
CA LEU A 120 -6.70 5.18 -4.68
C LEU A 120 -7.67 4.01 -4.45
N THR A 121 -8.96 4.24 -4.62
CA THR A 121 -10.00 3.21 -4.51
C THR A 121 -10.89 3.19 -5.76
N PRO A 122 -11.25 2.01 -6.27
CA PRO A 122 -12.17 1.89 -7.40
C PRO A 122 -13.61 2.28 -7.06
N ALA A 123 -13.95 2.38 -5.77
CA ALA A 123 -15.29 2.75 -5.32
C ALA A 123 -15.72 4.16 -5.77
N VAL A 124 -14.76 5.08 -5.97
CA VAL A 124 -15.02 6.47 -6.35
C VAL A 124 -15.11 6.63 -7.87
N ASP A 125 -14.05 6.26 -8.59
CA ASP A 125 -14.00 6.32 -10.05
C ASP A 125 -13.12 5.17 -10.60
N PRO A 126 -13.74 4.09 -11.10
CA PRO A 126 -13.00 2.97 -11.66
C PRO A 126 -12.11 3.32 -12.86
N GLY A 127 -12.47 4.38 -13.61
CA GLY A 127 -11.73 4.84 -14.79
C GLY A 127 -10.47 5.65 -14.47
N LYS A 128 -10.38 6.19 -13.27
CA LYS A 128 -9.24 7.02 -12.80
C LYS A 128 -8.58 6.44 -11.55
N TRP A 129 -8.88 5.19 -11.23
CA TRP A 129 -8.30 4.51 -10.10
C TRP A 129 -6.89 3.99 -10.40
N ILE A 130 -5.94 4.35 -9.56
CA ILE A 130 -4.56 3.85 -9.58
C ILE A 130 -4.29 3.07 -8.29
N PHE A 131 -3.79 1.84 -8.46
CA PHE A 131 -3.20 1.07 -7.36
C PHE A 131 -1.69 1.35 -7.36
N PRO A 132 -1.13 2.06 -6.37
CA PRO A 132 0.21 2.62 -6.45
C PRO A 132 1.32 1.57 -6.23
N LEU A 133 1.57 0.72 -7.22
CA LEU A 133 2.63 -0.29 -7.21
C LEU A 133 4.03 0.35 -7.37
N TYR A 134 5.06 -0.23 -6.73
CA TYR A 134 6.44 0.29 -6.80
C TYR A 134 7.23 -0.20 -8.03
N GLY A 135 6.57 -0.67 -9.04
CA GLY A 135 7.13 -1.16 -10.29
C GLY A 135 6.29 -2.26 -10.89
N SER A 136 6.68 -2.73 -12.07
CA SER A 136 6.10 -3.96 -12.62
C SER A 136 6.47 -5.11 -11.69
N PRO A 137 5.48 -5.81 -11.10
CA PRO A 137 5.77 -6.90 -10.19
C PRO A 137 6.32 -8.10 -10.97
N GLY A 138 7.64 -8.27 -10.91
CA GLY A 138 8.25 -9.55 -11.21
C GLY A 138 8.20 -10.42 -9.96
N LEU A 139 7.92 -11.70 -10.08
CA LEU A 139 8.24 -12.64 -9.00
C LEU A 139 9.76 -12.57 -8.81
N PRO A 140 10.28 -12.14 -7.65
CA PRO A 140 11.70 -12.26 -7.40
C PRO A 140 12.07 -13.74 -7.51
N GLU A 141 13.03 -14.08 -8.37
CA GLU A 141 13.50 -15.47 -8.55
C GLU A 141 13.89 -16.11 -7.21
N SER A 142 14.44 -15.31 -6.30
CA SER A 142 14.79 -15.75 -4.93
C SER A 142 13.60 -16.19 -4.07
N LEU A 143 12.36 -15.79 -4.38
CA LEU A 143 11.17 -16.22 -3.63
C LEU A 143 10.58 -17.52 -4.16
N CYS A 144 10.94 -17.94 -5.38
CA CYS A 144 10.53 -19.23 -5.93
C CYS A 144 11.32 -20.39 -5.33
N GLU A 145 12.53 -20.14 -4.84
CA GLU A 145 13.50 -21.15 -4.41
C GLU A 145 13.67 -21.24 -2.88
N ASN A 146 12.91 -20.50 -2.07
CA ASN A 146 13.14 -20.50 -0.63
C ASN A 146 12.62 -21.80 0.03
N PRO A 147 13.51 -22.78 0.32
CA PRO A 147 13.14 -24.09 0.89
C PRO A 147 12.67 -23.98 2.35
N HIS A 148 12.77 -22.80 2.98
CA HIS A 148 12.34 -22.60 4.38
C HIS A 148 10.82 -22.62 4.60
N PHE A 149 10.03 -22.70 3.52
CA PHE A 149 8.58 -22.95 3.59
C PHE A 149 8.22 -24.27 4.29
N SER A 150 9.19 -25.20 4.44
CA SER A 150 8.97 -26.55 4.94
C SER A 150 9.41 -26.81 6.38
N GLN A 151 10.13 -25.90 7.05
CA GLN A 151 10.82 -26.23 8.30
C GLN A 151 10.10 -25.83 9.61
N HIS A 152 8.97 -25.14 9.56
CA HIS A 152 8.18 -24.85 10.78
C HIS A 152 7.00 -25.80 11.01
N GLN A 153 6.98 -26.97 10.36
CA GLN A 153 6.03 -28.03 10.64
C GLN A 153 6.68 -29.13 11.52
N GLY A 154 7.02 -28.82 12.74
CA GLY A 154 7.67 -29.78 13.62
C GLY A 154 7.22 -29.66 15.08
N GLY A 155 5.93 -29.87 15.33
CA GLY A 155 5.38 -30.13 16.65
C GLY A 155 4.26 -31.17 16.56
N VAL A 156 4.40 -32.30 17.25
CA VAL A 156 3.36 -33.33 17.39
C VAL A 156 2.27 -32.78 18.30
N GLY A 157 1.24 -32.20 17.71
CA GLY A 157 0.07 -31.68 18.42
C GLY A 157 -0.65 -30.69 17.52
N HIS A 158 -1.89 -30.77 17.32
CA HIS A 158 -2.80 -30.00 16.46
C HIS A 158 -2.16 -29.19 15.32
N PRO A 159 -2.67 -29.23 14.09
CA PRO A 159 -2.12 -28.42 12.99
C PRO A 159 -2.19 -26.95 13.42
N GLU A 160 -1.03 -26.40 13.78
CA GLU A 160 -0.89 -25.02 14.25
C GLU A 160 -1.44 -24.06 13.19
N LEU A 161 -2.17 -23.03 13.66
CA LEU A 161 -2.57 -21.94 12.80
C LEU A 161 -1.32 -21.16 12.39
N PRO A 162 -1.20 -20.70 11.14
CA PRO A 162 -0.06 -19.90 10.71
C PRO A 162 0.00 -18.56 11.47
N GLY A 163 1.18 -17.99 11.58
CA GLY A 163 1.32 -16.61 12.06
C GLY A 163 0.72 -15.63 11.04
N LEU A 164 -0.15 -14.73 11.49
CA LEU A 164 -0.69 -13.66 10.68
C LEU A 164 0.03 -12.35 10.99
N VAL A 165 0.29 -11.56 9.95
CA VAL A 165 0.87 -10.22 10.07
C VAL A 165 -0.20 -9.20 9.80
N THR A 166 -0.29 -8.14 10.61
CA THR A 166 -1.16 -6.99 10.38
C THR A 166 -0.35 -5.69 10.38
N ILE A 167 -0.75 -4.72 9.58
CA ILE A 167 -0.05 -3.43 9.45
C ILE A 167 -1.04 -2.28 9.63
N GLY A 168 -0.64 -1.26 10.42
CA GLY A 168 -1.38 -0.02 10.65
C GLY A 168 -2.43 -0.10 11.76
N ALA A 169 -3.08 1.00 12.07
CA ALA A 169 -3.94 1.19 13.24
C ALA A 169 -5.01 0.10 13.42
N LEU A 170 -4.98 -0.60 14.55
CA LEU A 170 -5.96 -1.64 14.89
C LEU A 170 -7.30 -1.08 15.36
N ASP A 171 -7.33 0.18 15.81
CA ASP A 171 -8.57 0.87 16.23
C ASP A 171 -9.62 0.98 15.11
N LEU A 172 -9.19 0.89 13.85
CA LEU A 172 -10.05 0.89 12.68
C LEU A 172 -10.31 -0.51 12.10
N LYS A 173 -9.93 -1.57 12.84
CA LYS A 173 -9.92 -2.95 12.36
C LYS A 173 -10.74 -3.87 13.27
N ASP A 174 -10.98 -5.10 12.80
CA ASP A 174 -11.67 -6.12 13.55
C ASP A 174 -10.84 -6.65 14.74
N VAL A 175 -10.87 -5.92 15.85
CA VAL A 175 -10.22 -6.33 17.12
C VAL A 175 -10.83 -7.64 17.63
N GLY A 176 -12.13 -7.85 17.45
CA GLY A 176 -12.82 -9.09 17.85
C GLY A 176 -12.30 -10.30 17.09
N GLY A 177 -12.11 -10.18 15.79
CA GLY A 177 -11.52 -11.24 14.94
C GLY A 177 -10.09 -11.57 15.33
N VAL A 178 -9.26 -10.54 15.63
CA VAL A 178 -7.89 -10.73 16.12
C VAL A 178 -7.92 -11.51 17.46
N SER A 179 -8.75 -11.10 18.41
CA SER A 179 -8.88 -11.81 19.70
C SER A 179 -9.35 -13.26 19.52
N ALA A 180 -10.29 -13.51 18.61
CA ALA A 180 -10.78 -14.86 18.34
C ALA A 180 -9.67 -15.76 17.76
N TYR A 181 -8.85 -15.21 16.85
CA TYR A 181 -7.74 -15.94 16.25
C TYR A 181 -6.67 -16.30 17.28
N LEU A 182 -6.29 -15.35 18.17
CA LEU A 182 -5.35 -15.61 19.26
C LEU A 182 -5.87 -16.68 20.24
N LYS A 183 -7.15 -16.60 20.64
CA LYS A 183 -7.80 -17.61 21.51
C LYS A 183 -7.84 -19.01 20.89
N ALA A 184 -7.87 -19.10 19.57
CA ALA A 184 -7.80 -20.36 18.86
C ALA A 184 -6.38 -20.93 18.72
N GLY A 185 -5.37 -20.29 19.33
CA GLY A 185 -3.97 -20.69 19.27
C GLY A 185 -3.23 -20.13 18.03
N GLY A 186 -3.77 -19.16 17.35
CA GLY A 186 -3.08 -18.43 16.29
C GLY A 186 -2.09 -17.41 16.85
N ARG A 187 -1.09 -17.03 16.07
CA ARG A 187 -0.12 -15.99 16.39
C ARG A 187 -0.36 -14.77 15.49
N VAL A 188 -0.28 -13.57 16.07
CA VAL A 188 -0.39 -12.31 15.32
C VAL A 188 0.83 -11.44 15.58
N VAL A 189 1.45 -10.96 14.50
CA VAL A 189 2.52 -9.96 14.52
C VAL A 189 1.96 -8.65 13.96
N HIS A 190 1.98 -7.61 14.76
CA HIS A 190 1.40 -6.33 14.41
C HIS A 190 2.46 -5.25 14.25
N TYR A 191 2.39 -4.52 13.13
CA TYR A 191 3.25 -3.37 12.85
C TYR A 191 2.42 -2.09 12.84
N ASP A 192 2.77 -1.13 13.71
CA ASP A 192 2.09 0.16 13.77
C ASP A 192 3.07 1.31 14.04
N ARG A 193 2.59 2.52 13.79
CA ARG A 193 3.23 3.78 14.19
C ARG A 193 3.18 4.00 15.69
N HIS A 194 2.05 3.62 16.28
CA HIS A 194 1.73 3.86 17.67
C HIS A 194 1.52 2.55 18.40
N ARG A 195 1.79 2.58 19.70
CA ARG A 195 1.56 1.41 20.53
C ARG A 195 0.07 1.11 20.63
N CYS A 196 -0.31 -0.09 20.24
CA CYS A 196 -1.65 -0.62 20.45
C CYS A 196 -1.73 -1.22 21.85
N HIS A 197 -2.79 -0.91 22.59
CA HIS A 197 -3.02 -1.40 23.96
C HIS A 197 -4.11 -2.48 24.07
N PHE A 198 -4.63 -2.97 22.93
CA PHE A 198 -5.74 -3.91 22.94
C PHE A 198 -5.37 -5.33 23.42
N PHE A 199 -4.11 -5.74 23.26
CA PHE A 199 -3.66 -7.11 23.58
C PHE A 199 -2.35 -7.11 24.39
N PRO A 200 -2.26 -6.38 25.53
CA PRO A 200 -0.97 -6.18 26.22
C PRO A 200 -0.39 -7.46 26.84
N GLU A 201 -1.19 -8.49 27.08
CA GLU A 201 -0.82 -9.69 27.84
C GLU A 201 -1.02 -11.00 27.04
N GLU A 202 -1.42 -10.93 25.77
CA GLU A 202 -1.62 -12.12 24.94
C GLU A 202 -0.26 -12.69 24.48
N ARG A 203 0.03 -13.92 24.90
CA ARG A 203 1.32 -14.58 24.67
C ARG A 203 1.74 -14.65 23.19
N ASP A 204 0.75 -14.85 22.32
CA ASP A 204 0.96 -15.05 20.89
C ASP A 204 0.74 -13.80 20.04
N TYR A 205 0.68 -12.63 20.70
CA TYR A 205 0.63 -11.32 20.07
C TYR A 205 1.95 -10.59 20.27
N SER A 206 2.57 -10.16 19.19
CA SER A 206 3.75 -9.31 19.22
C SER A 206 3.51 -8.02 18.45
N GLN A 207 4.06 -6.91 18.93
CA GLN A 207 3.92 -5.61 18.30
C GLN A 207 5.27 -4.97 18.04
N HIS A 208 5.46 -4.48 16.81
CA HIS A 208 6.58 -3.64 16.40
C HIS A 208 6.09 -2.22 16.19
N VAL A 209 6.69 -1.27 16.89
CA VAL A 209 6.25 0.14 16.91
C VAL A 209 7.36 1.05 16.42
N GLY A 210 7.00 1.97 15.51
CA GLY A 210 7.86 3.08 15.11
C GLY A 210 9.13 2.67 14.36
N LEU A 211 9.14 1.52 13.68
CA LEU A 211 10.27 1.11 12.85
C LEU A 211 10.44 2.06 11.65
N GLY A 212 11.68 2.43 11.34
CA GLY A 212 12.01 3.12 10.08
C GLY A 212 11.73 2.26 8.85
N GLY A 213 11.55 2.89 7.68
CA GLY A 213 11.13 2.20 6.46
C GLY A 213 11.97 0.97 6.09
N ALA A 214 13.30 1.09 6.11
CA ALA A 214 14.19 -0.03 5.80
C ALA A 214 14.13 -1.13 6.87
N GLU A 215 14.14 -0.76 8.16
CA GLU A 215 14.05 -1.69 9.29
C GLU A 215 12.70 -2.42 9.30
N PHE A 216 11.61 -1.69 9.04
CA PHE A 216 10.27 -2.26 8.89
C PHE A 216 10.23 -3.31 7.78
N MET A 217 10.73 -2.98 6.58
CA MET A 217 10.75 -3.90 5.44
C MET A 217 11.62 -5.13 5.71
N GLN A 218 12.76 -4.95 6.38
CA GLN A 218 13.62 -6.06 6.78
C GLN A 218 12.95 -6.96 7.82
N SER A 219 12.32 -6.37 8.83
CA SER A 219 11.58 -7.11 9.86
C SER A 219 10.42 -7.90 9.26
N LEU A 220 9.68 -7.28 8.34
CA LEU A 220 8.56 -7.92 7.65
C LEU A 220 9.06 -9.08 6.77
N ALA A 221 10.13 -8.90 6.01
CA ALA A 221 10.75 -9.96 5.19
C ALA A 221 11.23 -11.14 6.04
N GLY A 222 11.65 -10.91 7.28
CA GLY A 222 12.04 -11.96 8.23
C GLY A 222 10.88 -12.84 8.72
N GLN A 223 9.62 -12.46 8.46
CA GLN A 223 8.41 -13.23 8.84
C GLN A 223 7.98 -14.24 7.78
N GLN A 224 8.83 -14.67 6.88
CA GLN A 224 8.47 -15.59 5.79
C GLN A 224 8.01 -16.99 6.29
N PRO A 225 6.92 -17.57 5.73
CA PRO A 225 6.01 -16.97 4.76
C PRO A 225 5.12 -15.89 5.39
N ILE A 226 4.90 -14.79 4.68
CA ILE A 226 4.07 -13.70 5.18
C ILE A 226 2.62 -13.96 4.80
N PHE A 227 1.77 -14.20 5.80
CA PHE A 227 0.32 -14.12 5.67
C PHE A 227 -0.13 -12.73 6.13
N LEU A 228 -0.30 -11.82 5.19
CA LEU A 228 -0.69 -10.45 5.49
C LEU A 228 -2.20 -10.35 5.64
N TRP A 229 -2.65 -10.14 6.86
CA TRP A 229 -4.06 -10.07 7.19
C TRP A 229 -4.56 -8.63 7.28
N PHE A 230 -5.69 -8.39 6.63
CA PHE A 230 -6.44 -7.14 6.67
C PHE A 230 -7.72 -7.34 7.50
N PRO A 231 -7.68 -7.22 8.84
CA PRO A 231 -8.85 -7.38 9.70
C PRO A 231 -9.75 -6.13 9.63
N ILE A 232 -10.36 -5.89 8.46
CA ILE A 232 -11.19 -4.72 8.18
C ILE A 232 -12.65 -5.10 8.39
N VAL A 233 -13.38 -4.27 9.15
CA VAL A 233 -14.83 -4.44 9.31
C VAL A 233 -15.58 -3.89 8.09
N PRO A 234 -16.75 -4.45 7.73
CA PRO A 234 -17.52 -4.03 6.55
C PRO A 234 -17.91 -2.55 6.54
N GLU A 235 -18.15 -1.96 7.70
CA GLU A 235 -18.52 -0.55 7.87
C GLU A 235 -17.33 0.40 7.84
N SER A 236 -16.12 -0.13 7.68
CA SER A 236 -14.89 0.66 7.67
C SER A 236 -14.84 1.63 6.48
N HIS A 237 -14.29 2.80 6.71
CA HIS A 237 -13.97 3.78 5.67
C HIS A 237 -13.08 3.21 4.54
N TYR A 238 -12.29 2.17 4.82
CA TYR A 238 -11.50 1.46 3.82
C TYR A 238 -12.35 0.74 2.77
N MET A 239 -13.61 0.42 3.09
CA MET A 239 -14.55 -0.19 2.14
C MET A 239 -15.19 0.83 1.20
N VAL A 240 -15.12 2.13 1.53
CA VAL A 240 -15.83 3.17 0.79
C VAL A 240 -14.89 4.11 0.04
N TYR A 241 -13.91 4.71 0.73
CA TYR A 241 -13.09 5.76 0.12
C TYR A 241 -11.62 5.81 0.61
N ARG A 242 -11.25 5.07 1.65
CA ARG A 242 -9.86 5.04 2.11
C ARG A 242 -9.07 3.91 1.47
N PHE A 243 -7.81 4.17 1.21
CA PHE A 243 -6.84 3.18 0.75
C PHE A 243 -5.90 2.79 1.89
N SER A 244 -5.55 1.52 1.99
CA SER A 244 -4.57 1.04 2.95
C SER A 244 -3.20 0.87 2.29
N GLY A 245 -2.19 1.61 2.76
CA GLY A 245 -0.80 1.45 2.31
C GLY A 245 -0.27 0.02 2.50
N ALA A 246 -0.81 -0.72 3.48
CA ALA A 246 -0.48 -2.12 3.66
C ALA A 246 -0.82 -3.01 2.44
N LEU A 247 -1.80 -2.62 1.61
CA LEU A 247 -2.11 -3.34 0.36
C LEU A 247 -0.94 -3.27 -0.63
N ILE A 248 -0.32 -2.10 -0.76
CA ILE A 248 0.86 -1.92 -1.63
C ILE A 248 1.95 -2.88 -1.18
N MET A 249 2.23 -2.88 0.13
CA MET A 249 3.28 -3.75 0.71
C MET A 249 2.95 -5.22 0.53
N GLY A 250 1.69 -5.62 0.69
CA GLY A 250 1.24 -6.99 0.49
C GLY A 250 1.47 -7.48 -0.94
N VAL A 251 1.21 -6.64 -1.92
CA VAL A 251 1.44 -6.95 -3.33
C VAL A 251 2.94 -6.90 -3.66
N ASP A 252 3.64 -5.86 -3.20
CA ASP A 252 5.06 -5.65 -3.48
C ASP A 252 5.96 -6.74 -2.91
N LEU A 253 5.67 -7.20 -1.69
CA LEU A 253 6.33 -8.32 -1.04
C LEU A 253 5.79 -9.69 -1.48
N ASN A 254 4.83 -9.69 -2.37
CA ASN A 254 4.16 -10.89 -2.85
C ASN A 254 3.69 -11.81 -1.70
N CYS A 255 2.99 -11.23 -0.72
CA CYS A 255 2.46 -11.92 0.45
C CYS A 255 1.27 -12.83 0.09
N VAL A 256 0.96 -13.80 0.95
CA VAL A 256 -0.36 -14.42 0.95
C VAL A 256 -1.32 -13.47 1.66
N MET A 257 -2.17 -12.78 0.93
CA MET A 257 -3.09 -11.82 1.52
C MET A 257 -4.34 -12.49 2.07
N VAL A 258 -4.80 -12.07 3.25
CA VAL A 258 -5.99 -12.56 3.95
C VAL A 258 -6.90 -11.38 4.24
N MET A 259 -8.15 -11.40 3.75
CA MET A 259 -9.02 -10.23 3.84
C MET A 259 -10.51 -10.57 3.76
N PRO A 260 -11.42 -9.66 4.16
CA PRO A 260 -12.85 -9.82 3.91
C PRO A 260 -13.16 -9.97 2.41
N GLU A 261 -14.13 -10.80 2.07
CA GLU A 261 -14.54 -11.04 0.66
C GLU A 261 -14.96 -9.74 -0.04
N GLN A 262 -15.70 -8.86 0.65
CA GLN A 262 -16.10 -7.57 0.11
C GLN A 262 -14.89 -6.69 -0.25
N PHE A 263 -13.82 -6.74 0.57
CA PHE A 263 -12.59 -5.99 0.31
C PHE A 263 -11.83 -6.56 -0.89
N ARG A 264 -11.78 -7.88 -1.04
CA ARG A 264 -11.26 -8.56 -2.23
C ARG A 264 -11.97 -8.10 -3.50
N GLN A 265 -13.32 -8.12 -3.46
CA GLN A 265 -14.16 -7.73 -4.60
C GLN A 265 -13.96 -6.25 -4.97
N LEU A 266 -13.88 -5.36 -3.95
CA LEU A 266 -13.67 -3.93 -4.17
C LEU A 266 -12.43 -3.65 -5.01
N TYR A 267 -11.30 -4.29 -4.70
CA TYR A 267 -10.05 -4.09 -5.43
C TYR A 267 -9.88 -5.01 -6.63
N GLY A 268 -10.81 -5.92 -6.85
CA GLY A 268 -10.78 -6.85 -7.98
C GLY A 268 -9.66 -7.89 -7.91
N PHE A 269 -9.24 -8.27 -6.69
CA PHE A 269 -8.28 -9.36 -6.54
C PHE A 269 -8.92 -10.68 -6.97
N PRO A 270 -8.24 -11.53 -7.77
CA PRO A 270 -8.73 -12.85 -8.13
C PRO A 270 -8.99 -13.70 -6.87
N GLU A 271 -10.03 -14.52 -6.90
CA GLU A 271 -10.42 -15.38 -5.77
C GLU A 271 -9.31 -16.38 -5.40
N ASP A 272 -8.57 -16.85 -6.39
CA ASP A 272 -7.47 -17.79 -6.23
C ASP A 272 -6.11 -17.11 -5.88
N ALA A 273 -6.05 -15.76 -5.89
CA ALA A 273 -4.86 -15.00 -5.52
C ALA A 273 -4.79 -14.64 -4.03
N VAL A 274 -5.94 -14.61 -3.34
CA VAL A 274 -6.02 -14.20 -1.93
C VAL A 274 -6.86 -15.19 -1.13
N ILE A 275 -6.74 -15.18 0.18
CA ILE A 275 -7.62 -15.91 1.09
C ILE A 275 -8.67 -14.93 1.59
N SER A 276 -9.93 -15.16 1.25
CA SER A 276 -11.03 -14.30 1.67
C SER A 276 -11.99 -15.00 2.62
N TYR A 277 -12.69 -14.23 3.45
CA TYR A 277 -13.70 -14.66 4.39
C TYR A 277 -14.92 -13.73 4.35
N GLN A 278 -16.10 -14.23 4.72
CA GLN A 278 -17.34 -13.44 4.70
C GLN A 278 -17.50 -12.60 5.96
N SER A 279 -17.36 -13.20 7.13
CA SER A 279 -17.57 -12.55 8.43
C SER A 279 -16.35 -12.62 9.35
N SER A 280 -15.53 -13.67 9.27
CA SER A 280 -14.40 -13.86 10.17
C SER A 280 -13.32 -14.74 9.55
N VAL A 281 -12.05 -14.42 9.87
CA VAL A 281 -10.90 -15.29 9.57
C VAL A 281 -11.04 -16.69 10.22
N MET A 282 -11.90 -16.83 11.23
CA MET A 282 -12.19 -18.07 11.93
C MET A 282 -13.17 -18.99 11.17
N GLU A 283 -13.69 -18.58 10.01
CA GLU A 283 -14.51 -19.47 9.17
C GLU A 283 -13.74 -20.72 8.75
N THR A 284 -14.42 -21.86 8.76
CA THR A 284 -13.82 -23.16 8.44
C THR A 284 -13.11 -23.17 7.08
N GLU A 285 -13.71 -22.51 6.09
CA GLU A 285 -13.13 -22.38 4.75
C GLU A 285 -11.85 -21.57 4.75
N CYS A 286 -11.85 -20.40 5.43
CA CYS A 286 -10.67 -19.54 5.55
C CYS A 286 -9.54 -20.28 6.30
N LEU A 287 -9.83 -20.91 7.42
CA LEU A 287 -8.87 -21.71 8.18
C LEU A 287 -8.32 -22.88 7.35
N GLY A 288 -9.15 -23.51 6.51
CA GLY A 288 -8.72 -24.53 5.57
C GLY A 288 -7.70 -23.98 4.56
N LYS A 289 -7.99 -22.82 3.95
CA LYS A 289 -7.10 -22.16 2.99
C LYS A 289 -5.79 -21.68 3.63
N LEU A 290 -5.82 -21.25 4.90
CA LEU A 290 -4.61 -20.87 5.66
C LEU A 290 -3.66 -22.06 5.88
N ARG A 291 -4.22 -23.27 5.98
CA ARG A 291 -3.47 -24.54 6.12
C ARG A 291 -3.15 -25.22 4.79
N ASP A 292 -3.43 -24.60 3.68
CA ASP A 292 -3.07 -25.10 2.35
C ASP A 292 -1.56 -25.36 2.25
N SER A 293 -1.19 -26.36 1.45
CA SER A 293 0.21 -26.73 1.22
C SER A 293 1.04 -25.54 0.68
N PRO A 294 2.36 -25.55 0.91
CA PRO A 294 3.26 -24.53 0.34
C PRO A 294 3.09 -24.34 -1.17
N ALA A 295 2.83 -25.42 -1.91
CA ALA A 295 2.59 -25.36 -3.36
C ALA A 295 1.34 -24.53 -3.70
N LYS A 296 0.24 -24.72 -2.97
CA LYS A 296 -0.98 -23.91 -3.16
C LYS A 296 -0.77 -22.45 -2.76
N GLN A 297 -0.02 -22.18 -1.69
CA GLN A 297 0.31 -20.80 -1.30
C GLN A 297 1.20 -20.14 -2.35
N LEU A 298 2.15 -20.87 -2.94
CA LEU A 298 2.95 -20.37 -4.05
C LEU A 298 2.08 -20.04 -5.27
N GLU A 299 1.11 -20.87 -5.60
CA GLU A 299 0.20 -20.61 -6.71
C GLU A 299 -0.63 -19.35 -6.48
N ARG A 300 -1.14 -19.09 -5.26
CA ARG A 300 -1.81 -17.83 -4.92
C ARG A 300 -0.93 -16.62 -5.18
N ARG A 301 0.34 -16.69 -4.77
CA ARG A 301 1.33 -15.62 -4.96
C ARG A 301 1.60 -15.35 -6.44
N LYS A 302 1.67 -16.40 -7.28
CA LYS A 302 1.79 -16.25 -8.74
C LYS A 302 0.56 -15.55 -9.33
N ARG A 303 -0.65 -15.90 -8.87
CA ARG A 303 -1.89 -15.24 -9.30
C ARG A 303 -1.93 -13.78 -8.88
N LEU A 304 -1.48 -13.47 -7.66
CA LEU A 304 -1.36 -12.08 -7.19
C LEU A 304 -0.38 -11.28 -8.05
N ALA A 305 0.78 -11.84 -8.37
CA ALA A 305 1.76 -11.18 -9.22
C ALA A 305 1.23 -10.95 -10.66
N ALA A 306 0.49 -11.91 -11.21
CA ALA A 306 -0.15 -11.75 -12.52
C ALA A 306 -1.18 -10.60 -12.50
N TRP A 307 -2.07 -10.57 -11.50
CA TRP A 307 -3.02 -9.47 -11.31
C TRP A 307 -2.31 -8.12 -11.17
N ALA A 308 -1.24 -8.07 -10.39
CA ALA A 308 -0.48 -6.84 -10.20
C ALA A 308 0.19 -6.37 -11.50
N GLY A 309 0.68 -7.29 -12.35
CA GLY A 309 1.19 -6.95 -13.70
C GLY A 309 0.11 -6.34 -14.59
N GLU A 310 -1.07 -6.95 -14.65
CA GLU A 310 -2.20 -6.38 -15.40
C GLU A 310 -2.62 -5.01 -14.85
N ARG A 311 -2.58 -4.85 -13.53
CA ARG A 311 -2.91 -3.57 -12.89
C ARG A 311 -1.86 -2.50 -13.17
N TRP A 312 -0.58 -2.86 -13.21
CA TRP A 312 0.51 -1.98 -13.61
C TRP A 312 0.31 -1.38 -14.99
N GLU A 313 -0.01 -2.21 -15.98
CA GLU A 313 -0.29 -1.75 -17.36
C GLU A 313 -1.49 -0.79 -17.43
N LYS A 314 -2.55 -1.10 -16.69
CA LYS A 314 -3.72 -0.19 -16.58
C LYS A 314 -3.33 1.15 -15.95
N ASN A 315 -2.54 1.11 -14.86
CA ASN A 315 -2.05 2.31 -14.20
C ASN A 315 -1.20 3.18 -15.13
N LEU A 316 -0.29 2.56 -15.90
CA LEU A 316 0.53 3.26 -16.90
C LEU A 316 -0.35 3.94 -17.94
N GLY A 317 -1.38 3.25 -18.44
CA GLY A 317 -2.32 3.82 -19.40
C GLY A 317 -3.05 5.05 -18.85
N ILE A 318 -3.57 4.97 -17.63
CA ILE A 318 -4.25 6.08 -16.94
C ILE A 318 -3.26 7.25 -16.74
N PHE A 319 -2.08 6.96 -16.19
CA PHE A 319 -1.09 8.00 -15.85
C PHE A 319 -0.53 8.67 -17.11
N ARG A 320 -0.27 7.92 -18.19
CA ARG A 320 0.11 8.44 -19.51
C ARG A 320 -0.94 9.41 -20.04
N GLY A 321 -2.22 9.03 -19.99
CA GLY A 321 -3.33 9.89 -20.41
C GLY A 321 -3.39 11.20 -19.64
N LEU A 322 -3.19 11.17 -18.32
CA LEU A 322 -3.17 12.34 -17.46
C LEU A 322 -1.97 13.26 -17.75
N LEU A 323 -0.82 12.70 -18.04
CA LEU A 323 0.37 13.45 -18.47
C LEU A 323 0.27 13.96 -19.92
N GLY A 324 -0.80 13.58 -20.66
CA GLY A 324 -1.03 13.98 -22.06
C GLY A 324 0.02 13.44 -23.01
N LEU A 325 0.61 12.32 -22.68
CA LEU A 325 1.52 11.58 -23.55
C LEU A 325 0.66 10.71 -24.50
N ARG A 326 0.83 10.89 -25.80
CA ARG A 326 0.16 10.08 -26.82
C ARG A 326 0.93 8.82 -27.13
#